data_ef75d16b7d5fce2ff4afd6c18c672f5f
#
_entry.id   ef75d16b7d5fce2ff4afd6c18c672f5f
#
_cell.length_a   1.000
_cell.length_b   1.000
_cell.length_c   1.000
_cell.angle_alpha   90.00
_cell.angle_beta   90.00
_cell.angle_gamma   90.00
#
_symmetry.space_group_name_H-M   'P 1'
#
loop_
_entity.id
_entity.type
_entity.pdbx_description
1 polymer ?
#
loop_
_entity_poly.entity_id
_entity_poly.type
_entity_poly.pdbx_seq_one_letter_code
_entity_poly.pdbx_strand_id
1 'polypeptide(L)'
;AMEWGISYHAVSNMCKNGKIQGAVKIGRTWQIPDDAEKPIDGRITSGNYVLKKIEPKKKSLPIGIADYVRAQTEYYYVDKTLLIKDFLDQKPLVSLFTRPRRFGKTLNMDMLRVFFEISDEDTGRYFTDKKIWQCGEEYRAYQGKFPVIFLTFKDVKFATWENTIDKISALLQEEYDRHKEVMHGDQPVSYTHLRAHETDS
;
A
#
# COMPACT_ATOMS: atom_id res chain seq x y z
N ALA A 1 -6.60 15.56 50.47
CA ALA A 1 -6.47 15.95 49.05
C ALA A 1 -5.01 15.87 48.59
N MET A 2 -4.09 16.37 49.40
CA MET A 2 -2.64 16.32 49.03
C MET A 2 -2.09 14.89 49.02
N GLU A 3 -2.43 14.04 49.97
CA GLU A 3 -1.97 12.64 50.00
C GLU A 3 -2.45 11.78 48.83
N TRP A 4 -3.66 12.04 48.33
CA TRP A 4 -4.23 11.26 47.26
C TRP A 4 -3.88 11.81 45.85
N GLY A 5 -3.18 12.95 45.76
CA GLY A 5 -2.80 13.58 44.50
C GLY A 5 -3.97 14.04 43.62
N ILE A 6 -5.12 14.34 44.22
CA ILE A 6 -6.33 14.82 43.53
C ILE A 6 -6.78 16.18 44.05
N SER A 7 -7.50 16.93 43.20
CA SER A 7 -7.96 18.26 43.57
C SER A 7 -8.99 18.23 44.73
N TYR A 8 -9.02 19.28 45.55
CA TYR A 8 -10.02 19.46 46.62
C TYR A 8 -11.46 19.31 46.08
N HIS A 9 -11.73 19.81 44.88
CA HIS A 9 -13.05 19.71 44.26
C HIS A 9 -13.46 18.27 43.98
N ALA A 10 -12.52 17.45 43.55
CA ALA A 10 -12.73 16.03 43.30
C ALA A 10 -13.05 15.27 44.59
N VAL A 11 -12.29 15.55 45.66
CA VAL A 11 -12.54 14.95 47.00
C VAL A 11 -13.93 15.37 47.54
N SER A 12 -14.27 16.65 47.45
CA SER A 12 -15.58 17.15 47.86
C SER A 12 -16.75 16.48 47.13
N ASN A 13 -16.59 16.25 45.85
CA ASN A 13 -17.61 15.52 45.04
C ASN A 13 -17.70 14.03 45.44
N MET A 14 -16.58 13.38 45.76
CA MET A 14 -16.57 12.00 46.25
C MET A 14 -17.27 11.88 47.62
N CYS A 15 -17.06 12.84 48.53
CA CYS A 15 -17.77 12.91 49.80
C CYS A 15 -19.28 13.12 49.61
N LYS A 16 -19.68 14.05 48.73
CA LYS A 16 -21.10 14.30 48.42
C LYS A 16 -21.81 13.08 47.88
N ASN A 17 -21.09 12.26 47.08
CA ASN A 17 -21.63 11.06 46.45
C ASN A 17 -21.48 9.79 47.33
N GLY A 18 -21.10 9.93 48.61
CA GLY A 18 -20.97 8.82 49.53
C GLY A 18 -19.86 7.81 49.20
N LYS A 19 -18.90 8.19 48.35
CA LYS A 19 -17.81 7.30 47.90
C LYS A 19 -16.68 7.17 48.91
N ILE A 20 -16.64 8.04 49.94
CA ILE A 20 -15.65 7.99 51.00
C ILE A 20 -16.39 7.62 52.31
N GLN A 21 -16.13 6.41 52.78
CA GLN A 21 -16.77 5.94 54.03
C GLN A 21 -16.29 6.77 55.21
N GLY A 22 -17.20 7.09 56.11
CA GLY A 22 -16.87 7.86 57.33
C GLY A 22 -16.70 9.37 57.11
N ALA A 23 -16.84 9.89 55.90
CA ALA A 23 -16.77 11.33 55.64
C ALA A 23 -18.01 12.05 56.22
N VAL A 24 -17.82 13.00 57.13
CA VAL A 24 -18.87 13.80 57.76
C VAL A 24 -18.74 15.25 57.34
N LYS A 25 -19.88 15.89 57.02
CA LYS A 25 -19.90 17.31 56.65
C LYS A 25 -20.07 18.16 57.90
N ILE A 26 -19.08 18.99 58.24
CA ILE A 26 -19.14 19.94 59.32
C ILE A 26 -19.09 21.36 58.76
N GLY A 27 -20.23 22.04 58.76
CA GLY A 27 -20.37 23.37 58.18
C GLY A 27 -20.15 23.36 56.68
N ARG A 28 -19.10 24.07 56.21
CA ARG A 28 -18.74 24.14 54.78
C ARG A 28 -17.66 23.16 54.38
N THR A 29 -17.08 22.39 55.33
CA THR A 29 -15.92 21.52 55.12
C THR A 29 -16.29 20.05 55.33
N TRP A 30 -15.62 19.14 54.64
CA TRP A 30 -15.73 17.70 54.86
C TRP A 30 -14.60 17.24 55.77
N GLN A 31 -14.93 16.54 56.86
CA GLN A 31 -14.00 15.81 57.67
C GLN A 31 -13.95 14.37 57.18
N ILE A 32 -12.77 13.88 56.87
CA ILE A 32 -12.51 12.54 56.34
C ILE A 32 -11.65 11.84 57.39
N PRO A 33 -11.96 10.59 57.77
CA PRO A 33 -11.11 9.82 58.67
C PRO A 33 -9.70 9.63 58.07
N ASP A 34 -8.70 9.58 58.95
CA ASP A 34 -7.30 9.41 58.53
C ASP A 34 -7.02 8.03 57.91
N ASP A 35 -7.86 7.03 58.21
CA ASP A 35 -7.82 5.68 57.71
C ASP A 35 -8.67 5.48 56.42
N ALA A 36 -9.25 6.55 55.90
CA ALA A 36 -10.08 6.45 54.70
C ALA A 36 -9.25 6.14 53.45
N GLU A 37 -9.55 5.03 52.82
CA GLU A 37 -8.92 4.67 51.55
C GLU A 37 -9.41 5.54 50.37
N LYS A 38 -8.50 5.84 49.46
CA LYS A 38 -8.84 6.56 48.24
C LYS A 38 -9.84 5.75 47.41
N PRO A 39 -11.05 6.26 47.13
CA PRO A 39 -12.02 5.54 46.36
C PRO A 39 -11.47 5.26 44.93
N ILE A 40 -11.71 4.05 44.45
CA ILE A 40 -11.36 3.67 43.09
C ILE A 40 -12.13 4.58 42.12
N ASP A 41 -11.40 5.35 41.32
CA ASP A 41 -12.02 6.14 40.26
C ASP A 41 -12.65 5.19 39.27
N GLY A 42 -13.98 5.14 39.19
CA GLY A 42 -14.73 4.30 38.25
C GLY A 42 -14.47 4.63 36.77
N ARG A 43 -13.64 5.66 36.53
CA ARG A 43 -13.12 5.96 35.18
C ARG A 43 -11.87 5.12 34.86
N ILE A 44 -11.24 4.50 35.86
CA ILE A 44 -10.16 3.54 35.74
C ILE A 44 -10.75 2.17 36.05
N THR A 45 -11.56 1.64 35.14
CA THR A 45 -11.88 0.23 35.13
C THR A 45 -10.60 -0.53 34.79
N SER A 46 -10.05 -1.21 35.85
CA SER A 46 -8.93 -2.15 35.73
C SER A 46 -7.72 -1.57 35.00
N GLY A 47 -6.66 -1.22 35.69
CA GLY A 47 -5.27 -0.93 35.32
C GLY A 47 -4.80 -1.06 33.85
N ASN A 48 -5.65 -1.43 32.98
CA ASN A 48 -5.57 -1.29 31.55
C ASN A 48 -6.01 0.15 31.21
N TYR A 49 -5.04 1.06 31.16
CA TYR A 49 -5.08 2.01 30.08
C TYR A 49 -5.31 1.14 28.82
N VAL A 50 -6.52 1.09 28.34
CA VAL A 50 -6.76 0.75 26.95
C VAL A 50 -6.03 1.87 26.23
N LEU A 51 -4.76 1.63 25.93
CA LEU A 51 -4.07 2.31 24.84
C LEU A 51 -5.14 2.29 23.78
N LYS A 52 -5.73 3.45 23.48
CA LYS A 52 -6.68 3.62 22.41
C LYS A 52 -6.02 2.85 21.29
N LYS A 53 -6.56 1.64 20.99
CA LYS A 53 -5.96 0.76 19.98
C LYS A 53 -5.79 1.72 18.83
N ILE A 54 -4.55 2.09 18.49
CA ILE A 54 -4.28 2.92 17.33
C ILE A 54 -4.79 2.03 16.23
N GLU A 55 -6.05 2.22 15.88
CA GLU A 55 -6.61 1.49 14.75
C GLU A 55 -5.68 1.84 13.60
N PRO A 56 -5.07 0.85 12.94
CA PRO A 56 -4.14 1.13 11.87
C PRO A 56 -4.89 2.07 10.93
N LYS A 57 -4.33 3.26 10.71
CA LYS A 57 -4.94 4.33 9.93
C LYS A 57 -5.47 3.69 8.65
N LYS A 58 -6.80 3.62 8.48
CA LYS A 58 -7.42 2.95 7.33
C LYS A 58 -6.80 3.54 6.07
N LYS A 59 -6.08 2.70 5.31
CA LYS A 59 -5.49 3.14 4.05
C LYS A 59 -6.63 3.61 3.13
N SER A 60 -6.44 4.75 2.47
CA SER A 60 -7.40 5.25 1.50
C SER A 60 -7.39 4.40 0.22
N LEU A 61 -8.45 4.49 -0.59
CA LEU A 61 -8.50 3.80 -1.87
C LEU A 61 -7.55 4.46 -2.89
N PRO A 62 -6.89 3.70 -3.79
CA PRO A 62 -5.95 4.22 -4.78
C PRO A 62 -6.67 4.88 -5.97
N ILE A 63 -7.42 5.95 -5.72
CA ILE A 63 -8.17 6.66 -6.77
C ILE A 63 -7.20 7.49 -7.60
N GLY A 64 -7.12 7.18 -8.91
CA GLY A 64 -6.26 7.91 -9.85
C GLY A 64 -4.77 7.54 -9.77
N ILE A 65 -4.39 6.57 -8.95
CA ILE A 65 -3.03 6.06 -8.85
C ILE A 65 -2.78 5.07 -10.00
N ALA A 66 -1.69 5.27 -10.72
CA ALA A 66 -1.26 4.41 -11.83
C ALA A 66 -0.01 3.60 -11.46
N ASP A 67 0.71 3.99 -10.43
CA ASP A 67 1.92 3.36 -9.91
C ASP A 67 1.56 2.22 -8.96
N TYR A 68 1.99 1.01 -9.28
CA TYR A 68 1.69 -0.20 -8.51
C TYR A 68 2.38 -0.21 -7.14
N VAL A 69 3.66 0.16 -7.10
CA VAL A 69 4.44 0.18 -5.86
C VAL A 69 3.80 1.12 -4.85
N ARG A 70 3.46 2.31 -5.30
CA ARG A 70 2.78 3.30 -4.47
C ARG A 70 1.38 2.86 -4.06
N ALA A 71 0.62 2.25 -4.99
CA ALA A 71 -0.73 1.77 -4.70
C ALA A 71 -0.76 0.74 -3.58
N GLN A 72 0.16 -0.19 -3.56
CA GLN A 72 0.21 -1.24 -2.54
C GLN A 72 0.84 -0.80 -1.22
N THR A 73 1.78 0.14 -1.24
CA THR A 73 2.46 0.61 -0.01
C THR A 73 1.63 1.61 0.78
N GLU A 74 1.07 2.61 0.09
CA GLU A 74 0.38 3.74 0.71
C GLU A 74 -1.14 3.57 0.81
N TYR A 75 -1.75 2.77 -0.09
CA TYR A 75 -3.20 2.67 -0.25
C TYR A 75 -3.75 1.28 0.06
N TYR A 76 -5.07 1.20 0.16
CA TYR A 76 -5.77 -0.09 0.24
C TYR A 76 -5.81 -0.72 -1.16
N TYR A 77 -4.86 -1.61 -1.41
CA TYR A 77 -4.76 -2.31 -2.68
C TYR A 77 -5.47 -3.66 -2.63
N VAL A 78 -6.34 -3.92 -3.60
CA VAL A 78 -6.95 -5.24 -3.79
C VAL A 78 -6.02 -6.07 -4.67
N ASP A 79 -5.56 -7.18 -4.15
CA ASP A 79 -4.63 -8.06 -4.84
C ASP A 79 -5.22 -8.61 -6.14
N LYS A 80 -4.60 -8.27 -7.26
CA LYS A 80 -4.91 -8.74 -8.61
C LYS A 80 -3.75 -9.47 -9.26
N THR A 81 -2.77 -9.89 -8.49
CA THR A 81 -1.53 -10.49 -9.01
C THR A 81 -1.74 -11.83 -9.70
N LEU A 82 -2.88 -12.50 -9.51
CA LEU A 82 -3.24 -13.67 -10.30
C LEU A 82 -3.34 -13.39 -11.81
N LEU A 83 -3.49 -12.13 -12.22
CA LEU A 83 -3.39 -11.73 -13.62
C LEU A 83 -2.03 -12.10 -14.23
N ILE A 84 -0.96 -12.06 -13.42
CA ILE A 84 0.39 -12.46 -13.84
C ILE A 84 0.40 -13.97 -14.16
N LYS A 85 -0.25 -14.77 -13.29
CA LYS A 85 -0.40 -16.20 -13.51
C LYS A 85 -1.14 -16.47 -14.81
N ASP A 86 -2.31 -15.87 -15.01
CA ASP A 86 -3.12 -16.05 -16.21
C ASP A 86 -2.34 -15.66 -17.46
N PHE A 87 -1.55 -14.58 -17.40
CA PHE A 87 -0.69 -14.14 -18.51
C PHE A 87 0.41 -15.16 -18.83
N LEU A 88 1.06 -15.73 -17.83
CA LEU A 88 2.11 -16.74 -18.01
C LEU A 88 1.56 -18.08 -18.51
N ASP A 89 0.38 -18.49 -18.04
CA ASP A 89 -0.25 -19.75 -18.44
C ASP A 89 -0.75 -19.70 -19.90
N GLN A 90 -1.37 -18.58 -20.28
CA GLN A 90 -1.96 -18.42 -21.60
C GLN A 90 -0.93 -18.05 -22.68
N LYS A 91 0.19 -17.43 -22.30
CA LYS A 91 1.26 -16.93 -23.20
C LYS A 91 0.72 -16.19 -24.44
N PRO A 92 -0.19 -15.22 -24.26
CA PRO A 92 -0.80 -14.54 -25.39
C PRO A 92 0.22 -13.68 -26.13
N LEU A 93 0.19 -13.69 -27.45
CA LEU A 93 0.99 -12.78 -28.28
C LEU A 93 0.53 -11.33 -28.10
N VAL A 94 -0.78 -11.13 -27.93
CA VAL A 94 -1.39 -9.82 -27.68
C VAL A 94 -2.45 -9.96 -26.60
N SER A 95 -2.43 -9.05 -25.63
CA SER A 95 -3.46 -8.94 -24.59
C SER A 95 -4.14 -7.59 -24.65
N LEU A 96 -5.45 -7.57 -24.79
CA LEU A 96 -6.24 -6.34 -24.81
C LEU A 96 -7.08 -6.22 -23.53
N PHE A 97 -6.80 -5.20 -22.73
CA PHE A 97 -7.55 -4.89 -21.51
C PHE A 97 -8.67 -3.88 -21.76
N THR A 98 -9.88 -4.36 -22.07
CA THR A 98 -11.06 -3.53 -22.32
C THR A 98 -11.85 -3.33 -21.02
N ARG A 99 -11.55 -2.29 -20.27
CA ARG A 99 -12.26 -1.93 -19.05
C ARG A 99 -12.68 -0.45 -19.07
N PRO A 100 -13.77 -0.06 -18.44
CA PRO A 100 -14.15 1.35 -18.30
C PRO A 100 -13.04 2.19 -17.64
N ARG A 101 -13.15 3.51 -17.71
CA ARG A 101 -12.25 4.41 -16.99
C ARG A 101 -12.29 4.12 -15.49
N ARG A 102 -11.14 4.29 -14.79
CA ARG A 102 -10.96 4.09 -13.34
C ARG A 102 -11.04 2.64 -12.84
N PHE A 103 -11.05 1.65 -13.73
CA PHE A 103 -11.01 0.23 -13.35
C PHE A 103 -9.58 -0.34 -13.26
N GLY A 104 -8.58 0.53 -13.10
CA GLY A 104 -7.21 0.13 -12.80
C GLY A 104 -6.44 -0.49 -13.97
N LYS A 105 -6.79 -0.19 -15.24
CA LYS A 105 -6.04 -0.70 -16.41
C LYS A 105 -4.56 -0.38 -16.33
N THR A 106 -4.21 0.89 -16.22
CA THR A 106 -2.82 1.35 -16.13
C THR A 106 -2.11 0.77 -14.91
N LEU A 107 -2.79 0.69 -13.77
CA LEU A 107 -2.26 0.10 -12.56
C LEU A 107 -1.93 -1.40 -12.73
N ASN A 108 -2.80 -2.16 -13.43
CA ASN A 108 -2.52 -3.57 -13.70
C ASN A 108 -1.38 -3.74 -14.72
N MET A 109 -1.27 -2.86 -15.71
CA MET A 109 -0.15 -2.86 -16.65
C MET A 109 1.17 -2.52 -15.95
N ASP A 110 1.15 -1.54 -15.05
CA ASP A 110 2.32 -1.18 -14.26
C ASP A 110 2.71 -2.30 -13.27
N MET A 111 1.73 -3.02 -12.70
CA MET A 111 1.97 -4.23 -11.92
C MET A 111 2.72 -5.30 -12.72
N LEU A 112 2.30 -5.55 -13.97
CA LEU A 112 3.00 -6.48 -14.87
C LEU A 112 4.42 -5.99 -15.15
N ARG A 113 4.61 -4.70 -15.44
CA ARG A 113 5.92 -4.10 -15.63
C ARG A 113 6.81 -4.33 -14.41
N VAL A 114 6.38 -3.94 -13.21
CA VAL A 114 7.16 -4.08 -11.97
C VAL A 114 7.48 -5.54 -11.66
N PHE A 115 6.62 -6.49 -12.07
CA PHE A 115 6.89 -7.91 -11.86
C PHE A 115 7.95 -8.44 -12.83
N PHE A 116 7.85 -8.13 -14.12
CA PHE A 116 8.71 -8.73 -15.13
C PHE A 116 10.02 -8.00 -15.37
N GLU A 117 10.04 -6.68 -15.15
CA GLU A 117 11.15 -5.80 -15.50
C GLU A 117 12.42 -6.10 -14.70
N ILE A 118 13.54 -6.18 -15.42
CA ILE A 118 14.88 -6.18 -14.82
C ILE A 118 15.09 -4.83 -14.14
N SER A 119 15.45 -4.84 -12.88
CA SER A 119 15.70 -3.64 -12.08
C SER A 119 16.85 -3.88 -11.11
N ASP A 120 17.61 -2.84 -10.80
CA ASP A 120 18.64 -2.85 -9.74
C ASP A 120 18.02 -2.97 -8.34
N GLU A 121 16.73 -2.58 -8.21
CA GLU A 121 15.99 -2.77 -6.98
C GLU A 121 15.36 -4.16 -6.90
N ASP A 122 15.33 -4.74 -5.71
CA ASP A 122 14.53 -5.95 -5.43
C ASP A 122 13.04 -5.64 -5.48
N THR A 123 12.46 -5.71 -6.68
CA THR A 123 11.03 -5.53 -6.90
C THR A 123 10.21 -6.73 -6.42
N GLY A 124 10.83 -7.90 -6.22
CA GLY A 124 10.19 -9.11 -5.70
C GLY A 124 9.54 -8.90 -4.34
N ARG A 125 10.13 -8.04 -3.50
CA ARG A 125 9.58 -7.67 -2.17
C ARG A 125 8.13 -7.20 -2.20
N TYR A 126 7.67 -6.63 -3.32
CA TYR A 126 6.31 -6.13 -3.48
C TYR A 126 5.28 -7.23 -3.78
N PHE A 127 5.74 -8.45 -4.01
CA PHE A 127 4.90 -9.59 -4.38
C PHE A 127 4.91 -10.71 -3.35
N THR A 128 5.81 -10.68 -2.34
CA THR A 128 6.00 -11.75 -1.36
C THR A 128 4.74 -12.09 -0.56
N ASP A 129 3.89 -11.12 -0.27
CA ASP A 129 2.62 -11.26 0.45
C ASP A 129 1.41 -11.43 -0.49
N LYS A 130 1.63 -11.52 -1.81
CA LYS A 130 0.58 -11.59 -2.83
C LYS A 130 0.30 -13.02 -3.28
N LYS A 131 -0.87 -13.20 -3.89
CA LYS A 131 -1.33 -14.52 -4.36
C LYS A 131 -0.40 -15.14 -5.39
N ILE A 132 0.21 -14.34 -6.26
CA ILE A 132 1.17 -14.84 -7.26
C ILE A 132 2.35 -15.56 -6.61
N TRP A 133 2.82 -15.06 -5.46
CA TRP A 133 3.94 -15.67 -4.75
C TRP A 133 3.61 -17.05 -4.18
N GLN A 134 2.32 -17.29 -3.91
CA GLN A 134 1.80 -18.58 -3.41
C GLN A 134 1.56 -19.61 -4.53
N CYS A 135 1.59 -19.17 -5.81
CA CYS A 135 1.33 -20.04 -6.95
C CYS A 135 2.46 -21.04 -7.24
N GLY A 136 3.68 -20.81 -6.76
CA GLY A 136 4.81 -21.72 -6.93
C GLY A 136 6.06 -21.05 -7.48
N GLU A 137 7.16 -21.80 -7.45
CA GLU A 137 8.49 -21.32 -7.89
C GLU A 137 8.51 -21.08 -9.41
N GLU A 138 7.74 -21.85 -10.16
CA GLU A 138 7.64 -21.71 -11.61
C GLU A 138 7.21 -20.31 -12.06
N TYR A 139 6.36 -19.62 -11.27
CA TYR A 139 5.94 -18.24 -11.55
C TYR A 139 6.93 -17.22 -11.00
N ARG A 140 7.54 -17.48 -9.84
CA ARG A 140 8.56 -16.60 -9.23
C ARG A 140 9.79 -16.47 -10.10
N ALA A 141 10.16 -17.54 -10.81
CA ALA A 141 11.32 -17.56 -11.69
C ALA A 141 11.27 -16.49 -12.81
N TYR A 142 10.08 -16.00 -13.15
CA TYR A 142 9.89 -14.94 -14.16
C TYR A 142 10.06 -13.52 -13.60
N GLN A 143 10.11 -13.36 -12.27
CA GLN A 143 10.20 -12.06 -11.64
C GLN A 143 11.57 -11.40 -11.93
N GLY A 144 11.53 -10.16 -12.44
CA GLY A 144 12.74 -9.37 -12.68
C GLY A 144 13.66 -9.93 -13.79
N LYS A 145 13.12 -10.62 -14.79
CA LYS A 145 13.92 -11.32 -15.80
C LYS A 145 13.87 -10.73 -17.21
N PHE A 146 13.00 -9.78 -17.45
CA PHE A 146 12.75 -9.29 -18.80
C PHE A 146 13.00 -7.79 -18.94
N PRO A 147 13.58 -7.32 -20.06
CA PRO A 147 13.50 -5.92 -20.42
C PRO A 147 12.04 -5.61 -20.81
N VAL A 148 11.40 -4.67 -20.13
CA VAL A 148 10.00 -4.32 -20.38
C VAL A 148 9.92 -2.92 -20.95
N ILE A 149 9.40 -2.77 -22.16
CA ILE A 149 9.09 -1.49 -22.78
C ILE A 149 7.70 -1.06 -22.29
N PHE A 150 7.63 0.05 -21.57
CA PHE A 150 6.39 0.58 -21.01
C PHE A 150 6.09 1.98 -21.53
N LEU A 151 5.19 2.09 -22.49
CA LEU A 151 4.83 3.35 -23.13
C LEU A 151 3.46 3.83 -22.67
N THR A 152 3.35 5.10 -22.32
CA THR A 152 2.09 5.78 -22.04
C THR A 152 1.90 6.96 -22.98
N PHE A 153 0.77 6.98 -23.67
CA PHE A 153 0.40 8.09 -24.56
C PHE A 153 -0.58 9.07 -23.89
N LYS A 154 -0.69 9.02 -22.57
CA LYS A 154 -1.63 9.84 -21.79
C LYS A 154 -1.45 11.34 -22.07
N ASP A 155 -0.21 11.77 -22.19
CA ASP A 155 0.16 13.18 -22.35
C ASP A 155 0.51 13.54 -23.81
N VAL A 156 0.25 12.62 -24.76
CA VAL A 156 0.44 12.84 -26.19
C VAL A 156 -0.86 13.42 -26.78
N LYS A 157 -1.07 14.73 -26.52
CA LYS A 157 -2.25 15.47 -27.01
C LYS A 157 -1.82 16.85 -27.45
N PHE A 158 -1.44 16.98 -28.69
CA PHE A 158 -1.01 18.25 -29.28
C PHE A 158 -1.92 18.65 -30.44
N ALA A 159 -1.96 19.96 -30.72
CA ALA A 159 -2.74 20.50 -31.81
C ALA A 159 -2.09 20.26 -33.19
N THR A 160 -0.76 20.07 -33.21
CA THR A 160 -0.01 19.86 -34.46
C THR A 160 0.60 18.47 -34.51
N TRP A 161 0.79 17.99 -35.72
CA TRP A 161 1.43 16.70 -36.00
C TRP A 161 2.90 16.68 -35.55
N GLU A 162 3.62 17.74 -35.81
CA GLU A 162 5.03 17.90 -35.47
C GLU A 162 5.26 17.72 -33.97
N ASN A 163 4.52 18.46 -33.14
CA ASN A 163 4.62 18.37 -31.68
C ASN A 163 4.24 16.96 -31.16
N THR A 164 3.32 16.28 -31.85
CA THR A 164 2.92 14.91 -31.50
C THR A 164 4.06 13.93 -31.77
N ILE A 165 4.69 14.02 -32.92
CA ILE A 165 5.84 13.17 -33.28
C ILE A 165 7.02 13.43 -32.39
N ASP A 166 7.34 14.69 -32.11
CA ASP A 166 8.44 15.07 -31.19
C ASP A 166 8.24 14.41 -29.81
N LYS A 167 7.01 14.47 -29.28
CA LYS A 167 6.72 13.83 -28.01
C LYS A 167 6.83 12.31 -28.05
N ILE A 168 6.34 11.67 -29.10
CA ILE A 168 6.48 10.21 -29.28
C ILE A 168 7.96 9.84 -29.38
N SER A 169 8.73 10.58 -30.17
CA SER A 169 10.17 10.36 -30.31
C SER A 169 10.90 10.49 -28.98
N ALA A 170 10.56 11.50 -28.19
CA ALA A 170 11.12 11.68 -26.85
C ALA A 170 10.79 10.49 -25.91
N LEU A 171 9.55 9.99 -25.94
CA LEU A 171 9.16 8.81 -25.16
C LEU A 171 9.93 7.56 -25.58
N LEU A 172 10.10 7.34 -26.86
CA LEU A 172 10.88 6.21 -27.38
C LEU A 172 12.36 6.34 -27.03
N GLN A 173 12.92 7.55 -27.07
CA GLN A 173 14.30 7.81 -26.68
C GLN A 173 14.52 7.53 -25.19
N GLU A 174 13.59 7.97 -24.33
CA GLU A 174 13.62 7.70 -22.89
C GLU A 174 13.61 6.19 -22.59
N GLU A 175 12.75 5.42 -23.27
CA GLU A 175 12.71 3.96 -23.16
C GLU A 175 13.99 3.30 -23.68
N TYR A 176 14.54 3.78 -24.78
CA TYR A 176 15.81 3.30 -25.33
C TYR A 176 16.95 3.52 -24.33
N ASP A 177 17.06 4.72 -23.78
CA ASP A 177 18.11 5.07 -22.83
C ASP A 177 17.98 4.25 -21.54
N ARG A 178 16.75 3.94 -21.10
CA ARG A 178 16.46 3.08 -19.93
C ARG A 178 16.93 1.64 -20.13
N HIS A 179 16.91 1.14 -21.36
CA HIS A 179 17.32 -0.23 -21.71
C HIS A 179 18.69 -0.32 -22.39
N LYS A 180 19.44 0.76 -22.39
CA LYS A 180 20.71 0.86 -23.12
C LYS A 180 21.72 -0.22 -22.69
N GLU A 181 21.81 -0.54 -21.44
CA GLU A 181 22.73 -1.57 -20.92
C GLU A 181 22.36 -2.97 -21.42
N VAL A 182 21.07 -3.26 -21.53
CA VAL A 182 20.57 -4.54 -22.06
C VAL A 182 20.82 -4.66 -23.55
N MET A 183 20.76 -3.54 -24.29
CA MET A 183 20.96 -3.51 -25.74
C MET A 183 22.44 -3.58 -26.17
N HIS A 184 23.35 -3.19 -25.29
CA HIS A 184 24.80 -3.15 -25.57
C HIS A 184 25.59 -4.29 -24.89
N GLY A 185 24.93 -5.12 -24.09
CA GLY A 185 25.55 -6.28 -23.46
C GLY A 185 25.76 -7.40 -24.49
N ASP A 186 26.95 -7.99 -24.52
CA ASP A 186 27.34 -9.17 -25.33
C ASP A 186 26.60 -10.47 -24.93
N GLN A 187 25.58 -10.37 -24.09
CA GLN A 187 24.72 -11.51 -23.75
C GLN A 187 23.70 -11.68 -24.88
N PRO A 188 23.69 -12.81 -25.58
CA PRO A 188 22.62 -13.09 -26.53
C PRO A 188 21.32 -13.23 -25.77
N VAL A 189 20.49 -12.18 -25.84
CA VAL A 189 19.10 -12.28 -25.37
C VAL A 189 18.50 -13.42 -26.20
N SER A 190 18.17 -14.52 -25.56
CA SER A 190 17.57 -15.68 -26.20
C SER A 190 16.19 -15.29 -26.73
N TYR A 191 16.14 -14.76 -27.92
CA TYR A 191 14.92 -14.48 -28.69
C TYR A 191 14.24 -15.76 -29.22
N THR A 192 14.37 -16.88 -28.52
CA THR A 192 13.93 -18.17 -29.03
C THR A 192 12.40 -18.35 -29.06
N HIS A 193 11.59 -17.33 -28.75
CA HIS A 193 10.13 -17.50 -28.77
C HIS A 193 9.33 -16.45 -29.55
N LEU A 194 9.93 -15.66 -30.40
CA LEU A 194 9.21 -14.76 -31.30
C LEU A 194 9.53 -15.04 -32.78
N ARG A 195 9.66 -16.30 -33.18
CA ARG A 195 9.47 -16.62 -34.59
C ARG A 195 7.99 -16.71 -34.86
N ALA A 196 7.46 -15.70 -35.54
CA ALA A 196 6.24 -15.84 -36.26
C ALA A 196 6.36 -17.10 -37.12
N HIS A 197 5.41 -18.02 -37.02
CA HIS A 197 5.23 -19.03 -38.04
C HIS A 197 4.84 -18.27 -39.32
N GLU A 198 5.78 -18.11 -40.23
CA GLU A 198 5.47 -17.88 -41.61
C GLU A 198 4.68 -19.12 -42.07
N THR A 199 3.41 -18.91 -42.30
CA THR A 199 2.60 -19.89 -43.01
C THR A 199 3.03 -19.85 -44.48
N ASP A 200 3.88 -20.81 -44.87
CA ASP A 200 4.06 -21.19 -46.25
C ASP A 200 2.75 -21.76 -46.79
N SER A 201 2.27 -21.12 -47.86
CA SER A 201 1.70 -21.77 -49.05
C SER A 201 1.09 -20.79 -49.98
#